data_d19edd01f0f01cfc2a8927d516e19519
#
_entry.id   d19edd01f0f01cfc2a8927d516e19519
#
_cell.length_a   1.000
_cell.length_b   1.000
_cell.length_c   1.000
_cell.angle_alpha   90.00
_cell.angle_beta   90.00
_cell.angle_gamma   90.00
#
_symmetry.space_group_name_H-M   'P 1'
#
loop_
_entity.id
_entity.type
_entity.pdbx_description
1 polymer ?
#
loop_
_entity_poly.entity_id
_entity_poly.type
_entity_poly.pdbx_seq_one_letter_code
_entity_poly.pdbx_strand_id
1 'polypeptide(L)'
;VPFSTVAELEYDASTLLFEHGWQSWSPSGWYRLDAHPPRPTAPNHHVMAYRPGVDAGRFQGEGLLAVATADEVTVIAATSPDDVPSIRADLRGDRLVISADGAVQQTTSTQANPNQALADWADAFAAGAPPVRVFGPSWCSWYAYWGKVTERDVMTDVRQFDQHDLSVDLVLLDEGYQSAIGDWLTPRDDFGSTVRLAADIRSSGRRAGIWVAPFLVASGSETARKHPEWLVPGISAGTNWGQEQLVLDVTHPGAAHHIQDVFTELCRQGYDHFKLDFVYAGAIDGPRHEQIDGVGAYRLGMRLLREAVGPNRILHGCGAPILPSLGLVDCMRISPDTDPLVDPPSGDISQPGQRGARSTSVAREFLHGRWWANDSDCLIVRPDVQERELWAQHISQGPGLRMSSDPIGELDRWGLDRTRELLVPSSPRPHPLKDPDA
;
A
#
# COMPACT_ATOMS: atom_id res chain seq x y z
N VAL A 1 12.23 -21.96 6.85
CA VAL A 1 11.63 -23.30 6.86
C VAL A 1 11.69 -23.84 5.43
N PRO A 2 12.03 -25.15 5.20
CA PRO A 2 12.03 -25.73 3.86
C PRO A 2 10.60 -25.82 3.31
N PHE A 3 10.44 -25.63 1.99
CA PHE A 3 9.17 -25.85 1.33
C PHE A 3 8.76 -27.33 1.38
N SER A 4 7.47 -27.59 1.63
CA SER A 4 6.85 -28.92 1.56
C SER A 4 5.65 -28.88 0.63
N THR A 5 5.40 -29.98 -0.10
CA THR A 5 4.20 -30.10 -0.95
C THR A 5 2.94 -30.04 -0.08
N VAL A 6 2.03 -29.13 -0.43
CA VAL A 6 0.74 -28.95 0.26
C VAL A 6 -0.45 -29.34 -0.61
N ALA A 7 -0.31 -29.33 -1.94
CA ALA A 7 -1.32 -29.82 -2.88
C ALA A 7 -0.70 -30.26 -4.21
N GLU A 8 -1.38 -31.17 -4.89
CA GLU A 8 -1.13 -31.56 -6.29
C GLU A 8 -2.47 -31.51 -7.02
N LEU A 9 -2.61 -30.59 -7.97
CA LEU A 9 -3.85 -30.36 -8.71
C LEU A 9 -3.73 -30.79 -10.16
N GLU A 10 -4.82 -31.24 -10.75
CA GLU A 10 -4.94 -31.38 -12.20
C GLU A 10 -5.05 -30.00 -12.85
N TYR A 11 -4.62 -29.89 -14.10
CA TYR A 11 -4.73 -28.65 -14.84
C TYR A 11 -4.99 -28.92 -16.33
N ASP A 12 -5.54 -27.94 -17.01
CA ASP A 12 -5.75 -27.92 -18.45
C ASP A 12 -5.36 -26.56 -19.06
N ALA A 13 -5.63 -26.38 -20.35
CA ALA A 13 -5.29 -25.17 -21.06
C ALA A 13 -6.08 -23.92 -20.62
N SER A 14 -7.22 -24.09 -19.91
CA SER A 14 -8.04 -23.00 -19.37
C SER A 14 -7.64 -22.59 -17.96
N THR A 15 -6.77 -23.36 -17.30
CA THR A 15 -6.39 -23.14 -15.91
C THR A 15 -5.69 -21.78 -15.73
N LEU A 16 -6.19 -21.00 -14.77
CA LEU A 16 -5.60 -19.73 -14.32
C LEU A 16 -5.02 -19.90 -12.92
N LEU A 17 -3.95 -19.15 -12.65
CA LEU A 17 -3.31 -19.11 -11.36
C LEU A 17 -3.23 -17.67 -10.85
N PHE A 18 -3.73 -17.42 -9.64
CA PHE A 18 -3.66 -16.13 -8.97
C PHE A 18 -2.38 -16.04 -8.14
N GLU A 19 -1.55 -15.05 -8.45
CA GLU A 19 -0.41 -14.67 -7.63
C GLU A 19 -0.78 -13.50 -6.73
N HIS A 20 -0.47 -13.60 -5.44
CA HIS A 20 -0.61 -12.52 -4.50
C HIS A 20 0.77 -12.01 -4.07
N GLY A 21 1.07 -10.76 -4.40
CA GLY A 21 2.32 -10.12 -3.99
C GLY A 21 2.33 -9.73 -2.51
N TRP A 22 3.52 -9.67 -1.92
CA TRP A 22 3.75 -9.46 -0.50
C TRP A 22 3.18 -8.14 0.05
N GLN A 23 3.46 -7.04 -0.63
CA GLN A 23 3.15 -5.70 -0.14
C GLN A 23 2.43 -4.88 -1.22
N SER A 24 2.03 -3.64 -0.90
CA SER A 24 1.25 -2.76 -1.77
C SER A 24 1.75 -2.73 -3.22
N TRP A 25 3.04 -2.56 -3.43
CA TRP A 25 3.65 -2.38 -4.75
C TRP A 25 4.02 -3.67 -5.47
N SER A 26 3.92 -4.82 -4.79
CA SER A 26 4.21 -6.11 -5.41
C SER A 26 3.10 -6.47 -6.40
N PRO A 27 3.42 -6.84 -7.65
CA PRO A 27 2.43 -7.27 -8.63
C PRO A 27 1.55 -8.41 -8.12
N SER A 28 0.27 -8.35 -8.45
CA SER A 28 -0.71 -9.41 -8.20
C SER A 28 -1.60 -9.56 -9.41
N GLY A 29 -2.11 -10.77 -9.66
CA GLY A 29 -2.98 -11.00 -10.80
C GLY A 29 -3.27 -12.46 -11.08
N TRP A 30 -4.22 -12.70 -11.98
CA TRP A 30 -4.46 -14.01 -12.58
C TRP A 30 -3.59 -14.20 -13.80
N TYR A 31 -2.97 -15.36 -13.92
CA TYR A 31 -2.05 -15.69 -15.02
C TYR A 31 -2.40 -17.06 -15.60
N ARG A 32 -2.33 -17.16 -16.92
CA ARG A 32 -2.39 -18.47 -17.60
C ARG A 32 -1.12 -19.27 -17.29
N LEU A 33 -1.20 -20.58 -17.34
CA LEU A 33 -0.07 -21.44 -17.01
C LEU A 33 1.14 -21.33 -17.99
N ASP A 34 0.91 -20.81 -19.19
CA ASP A 34 2.00 -20.51 -20.16
C ASP A 34 2.59 -19.12 -19.97
N ALA A 35 2.03 -18.27 -19.13
CA ALA A 35 2.52 -16.93 -18.87
C ALA A 35 3.79 -16.94 -18.01
N HIS A 36 4.50 -15.80 -18.09
CA HIS A 36 5.59 -15.46 -17.19
C HIS A 36 5.15 -14.25 -16.35
N PRO A 37 4.67 -14.48 -15.12
CA PRO A 37 4.28 -13.38 -14.24
C PRO A 37 5.40 -12.37 -14.03
N PRO A 38 5.11 -11.08 -13.97
CA PRO A 38 6.13 -10.05 -13.79
C PRO A 38 6.82 -10.19 -12.44
N ARG A 39 8.13 -9.97 -12.43
CA ARG A 39 8.96 -9.98 -11.23
C ARG A 39 9.64 -8.63 -11.06
N PRO A 40 9.66 -8.04 -9.86
CA PRO A 40 10.42 -6.84 -9.59
C PRO A 40 11.90 -7.03 -9.90
N THR A 41 12.49 -6.11 -10.65
CA THR A 41 13.90 -6.16 -11.07
C THR A 41 14.72 -5.03 -10.46
N ALA A 42 14.11 -3.96 -10.00
CA ALA A 42 14.80 -2.85 -9.38
C ALA A 42 15.44 -3.26 -8.04
N PRO A 43 16.67 -2.82 -7.73
CA PRO A 43 17.39 -3.25 -6.53
C PRO A 43 16.64 -3.00 -5.22
N ASN A 44 15.99 -1.86 -5.07
CA ASN A 44 15.18 -1.53 -3.88
C ASN A 44 13.97 -2.46 -3.73
N HIS A 45 13.40 -2.97 -4.83
CA HIS A 45 12.27 -3.90 -4.77
C HIS A 45 12.68 -5.30 -4.31
N HIS A 46 13.94 -5.68 -4.47
CA HIS A 46 14.44 -6.90 -3.85
C HIS A 46 14.44 -6.82 -2.32
N VAL A 47 14.76 -5.64 -1.76
CA VAL A 47 14.67 -5.42 -0.31
C VAL A 47 13.21 -5.41 0.16
N MET A 48 12.29 -4.95 -0.69
CA MET A 48 10.85 -4.94 -0.42
C MET A 48 10.19 -6.31 -0.59
N ALA A 49 10.88 -7.30 -1.19
CA ALA A 49 10.38 -8.67 -1.28
C ALA A 49 10.36 -9.31 0.11
N TYR A 50 9.34 -10.12 0.38
CA TYR A 50 9.14 -10.75 1.69
C TYR A 50 10.37 -11.57 2.13
N ARG A 51 10.90 -12.39 1.22
CA ARG A 51 12.09 -13.22 1.49
C ARG A 51 13.06 -13.12 0.32
N PRO A 52 13.90 -12.08 0.29
CA PRO A 52 14.90 -11.93 -0.76
C PRO A 52 15.80 -13.17 -0.83
N GLY A 53 16.03 -13.68 -2.02
CA GLY A 53 16.89 -14.84 -2.26
C GLY A 53 16.21 -16.21 -2.15
N VAL A 54 14.93 -16.26 -1.78
CA VAL A 54 14.13 -17.49 -1.93
C VAL A 54 13.69 -17.63 -3.39
N ASP A 55 13.82 -18.86 -3.95
CA ASP A 55 13.37 -19.13 -5.31
C ASP A 55 11.89 -18.77 -5.46
N ALA A 56 11.59 -18.01 -6.50
CA ALA A 56 10.23 -17.60 -6.82
C ALA A 56 9.37 -18.75 -7.33
N GLY A 57 9.98 -19.85 -7.79
CA GLY A 57 9.29 -20.89 -8.55
C GLY A 57 8.76 -20.32 -9.88
N ARG A 58 7.96 -21.09 -10.58
CA ARG A 58 7.26 -20.58 -11.78
C ARG A 58 6.16 -19.58 -11.40
N PHE A 59 5.38 -19.92 -10.36
CA PHE A 59 4.36 -19.04 -9.79
C PHE A 59 4.56 -18.90 -8.28
N GLN A 60 4.21 -17.74 -7.74
CA GLN A 60 4.40 -17.43 -6.32
C GLN A 60 3.20 -16.70 -5.71
N GLY A 61 2.96 -16.95 -4.43
CA GLY A 61 2.03 -16.17 -3.61
C GLY A 61 2.62 -15.97 -2.23
N GLU A 62 2.50 -14.78 -1.69
CA GLU A 62 2.90 -14.48 -0.32
C GLU A 62 1.63 -14.44 0.55
N GLY A 63 1.40 -15.54 1.26
CA GLY A 63 0.23 -15.79 2.09
C GLY A 63 -1.06 -16.15 1.34
N LEU A 64 -1.09 -16.07 0.01
CA LEU A 64 -2.26 -16.40 -0.80
C LEU A 64 -1.84 -16.78 -2.22
N LEU A 65 -2.38 -17.90 -2.71
CA LEU A 65 -2.32 -18.35 -4.08
C LEU A 65 -3.64 -19.05 -4.42
N ALA A 66 -4.17 -18.89 -5.63
CA ALA A 66 -5.36 -19.62 -6.03
C ALA A 66 -5.21 -20.23 -7.43
N VAL A 67 -5.89 -21.33 -7.66
CA VAL A 67 -5.93 -22.04 -8.94
C VAL A 67 -7.38 -22.16 -9.36
N ALA A 68 -7.71 -21.64 -10.55
CA ALA A 68 -9.03 -21.75 -11.15
C ALA A 68 -8.95 -22.69 -12.37
N THR A 69 -9.76 -23.70 -12.39
CA THR A 69 -10.03 -24.59 -13.52
C THR A 69 -11.41 -24.27 -14.11
N ALA A 70 -11.83 -24.98 -15.14
CA ALA A 70 -13.18 -24.80 -15.70
C ALA A 70 -14.31 -25.08 -14.68
N ASP A 71 -14.07 -25.95 -13.71
CA ASP A 71 -15.12 -26.47 -12.81
C ASP A 71 -15.04 -25.91 -11.38
N GLU A 72 -13.85 -25.53 -10.92
CA GLU A 72 -13.63 -25.15 -9.53
C GLU A 72 -12.49 -24.14 -9.34
N VAL A 73 -12.52 -23.47 -8.20
CA VAL A 73 -11.46 -22.59 -7.73
C VAL A 73 -10.93 -23.11 -6.40
N THR A 74 -9.64 -23.39 -6.33
CA THR A 74 -8.93 -23.78 -5.11
C THR A 74 -8.10 -22.61 -4.60
N VAL A 75 -8.41 -22.12 -3.40
CA VAL A 75 -7.68 -21.07 -2.69
C VAL A 75 -6.76 -21.73 -1.66
N ILE A 76 -5.47 -21.43 -1.70
CA ILE A 76 -4.45 -21.90 -0.76
C ILE A 76 -3.87 -20.67 -0.08
N ALA A 77 -4.07 -20.56 1.23
CA ALA A 77 -3.77 -19.32 1.92
C ALA A 77 -3.27 -19.52 3.35
N ALA A 78 -2.65 -18.48 3.90
CA ALA A 78 -2.28 -18.36 5.30
C ALA A 78 -3.50 -18.63 6.21
N THR A 79 -3.24 -19.10 7.41
CA THR A 79 -4.28 -19.34 8.44
C THR A 79 -4.45 -18.13 9.38
N SER A 80 -3.49 -17.20 9.37
CA SER A 80 -3.45 -16.03 10.24
C SER A 80 -2.67 -14.88 9.59
N PRO A 81 -3.00 -13.62 9.87
CA PRO A 81 -2.18 -12.48 9.44
C PRO A 81 -0.85 -12.37 10.20
N ASP A 82 -0.65 -13.13 11.27
CA ASP A 82 0.58 -13.16 12.07
C ASP A 82 1.63 -14.14 11.52
N ASP A 83 1.22 -15.12 10.70
CA ASP A 83 2.10 -16.13 10.08
C ASP A 83 1.77 -16.24 8.58
N VAL A 84 2.65 -15.68 7.76
CA VAL A 84 2.45 -15.58 6.31
C VAL A 84 3.43 -16.52 5.60
N PRO A 85 2.97 -17.68 5.11
CA PRO A 85 3.81 -18.59 4.33
C PRO A 85 4.09 -18.04 2.92
N SER A 86 5.28 -18.30 2.42
CA SER A 86 5.54 -18.24 0.99
C SER A 86 4.99 -19.48 0.32
N ILE A 87 4.23 -19.32 -0.77
CA ILE A 87 3.60 -20.40 -1.53
C ILE A 87 4.19 -20.40 -2.94
N ARG A 88 4.54 -21.56 -3.46
CA ARG A 88 5.12 -21.73 -4.79
C ARG A 88 4.35 -22.79 -5.57
N ALA A 89 4.15 -22.57 -6.87
CA ALA A 89 3.52 -23.55 -7.74
C ALA A 89 4.33 -23.77 -9.00
N ASP A 90 4.58 -25.06 -9.31
CA ASP A 90 5.36 -25.52 -10.44
C ASP A 90 4.64 -26.62 -11.22
N LEU A 91 4.82 -26.63 -12.54
CA LEU A 91 4.31 -27.70 -13.40
C LEU A 91 5.26 -28.90 -13.35
N ARG A 92 4.75 -30.07 -12.97
CA ARG A 92 5.47 -31.33 -12.94
C ARG A 92 4.68 -32.43 -13.67
N GLY A 93 5.06 -32.69 -14.91
CA GLY A 93 4.31 -33.63 -15.76
C GLY A 93 2.90 -33.09 -16.05
N ASP A 94 1.89 -33.84 -15.62
CA ASP A 94 0.46 -33.51 -15.74
C ASP A 94 -0.15 -32.91 -14.46
N ARG A 95 0.69 -32.54 -13.50
CA ARG A 95 0.27 -31.98 -12.23
C ARG A 95 0.84 -30.58 -11.99
N LEU A 96 0.04 -29.72 -11.37
CA LEU A 96 0.45 -28.48 -10.74
C LEU A 96 0.77 -28.79 -9.26
N VAL A 97 2.07 -28.79 -8.94
CA VAL A 97 2.55 -29.09 -7.58
C VAL A 97 2.70 -27.79 -6.81
N ILE A 98 1.99 -27.68 -5.69
CA ILE A 98 1.99 -26.49 -4.83
C ILE A 98 2.74 -26.83 -3.55
N SER A 99 3.66 -25.98 -3.16
CA SER A 99 4.46 -26.11 -1.96
C SER A 99 4.44 -24.82 -1.15
N ALA A 100 4.59 -24.94 0.17
CA ALA A 100 4.66 -23.82 1.09
C ALA A 100 5.73 -24.04 2.15
N ASP A 101 6.26 -22.95 2.71
CA ASP A 101 7.24 -22.99 3.80
C ASP A 101 6.63 -22.76 5.19
N GLY A 102 5.31 -22.76 5.29
CA GLY A 102 4.54 -22.61 6.52
C GLY A 102 3.15 -23.23 6.41
N ALA A 103 2.35 -23.03 7.44
CA ALA A 103 0.99 -23.57 7.51
C ALA A 103 0.05 -22.85 6.53
N VAL A 104 -0.69 -23.62 5.75
CA VAL A 104 -1.73 -23.12 4.85
C VAL A 104 -3.05 -23.83 5.09
N GLN A 105 -4.14 -23.14 4.79
CA GLN A 105 -5.47 -23.76 4.60
C GLN A 105 -5.79 -23.83 3.12
N GLN A 106 -6.56 -24.84 2.74
CA GLN A 106 -7.07 -25.00 1.38
C GLN A 106 -8.60 -24.96 1.40
N THR A 107 -9.18 -24.20 0.50
CA THR A 107 -10.65 -24.14 0.29
C THR A 107 -10.93 -24.27 -1.19
N THR A 108 -11.83 -25.17 -1.56
CA THR A 108 -12.27 -25.37 -2.95
C THR A 108 -13.74 -25.00 -3.08
N SER A 109 -14.09 -24.28 -4.13
CA SER A 109 -15.45 -23.84 -4.43
C SER A 109 -15.74 -23.99 -5.94
N THR A 110 -17.01 -24.12 -6.28
CA THR A 110 -17.50 -24.21 -7.67
C THR A 110 -18.02 -22.88 -8.19
N GLN A 111 -17.32 -21.77 -7.84
CA GLN A 111 -17.67 -20.42 -8.27
C GLN A 111 -17.36 -20.23 -9.76
N ALA A 112 -18.31 -19.69 -10.50
CA ALA A 112 -18.11 -19.35 -11.91
C ALA A 112 -17.15 -18.18 -12.11
N ASN A 113 -17.08 -17.25 -11.14
CA ASN A 113 -16.13 -16.12 -11.14
C ASN A 113 -15.03 -16.39 -10.11
N PRO A 114 -13.77 -16.61 -10.52
CA PRO A 114 -12.67 -16.90 -9.60
C PRO A 114 -12.44 -15.81 -8.55
N ASN A 115 -12.72 -14.55 -8.86
CA ASN A 115 -12.60 -13.44 -7.90
C ASN A 115 -13.63 -13.53 -6.78
N GLN A 116 -14.77 -14.24 -6.97
CA GLN A 116 -15.73 -14.49 -5.89
C GLN A 116 -15.15 -15.47 -4.85
N ALA A 117 -14.40 -16.48 -5.27
CA ALA A 117 -13.72 -17.39 -4.34
C ALA A 117 -12.67 -16.65 -3.49
N LEU A 118 -11.93 -15.69 -4.09
CA LEU A 118 -11.02 -14.82 -3.35
C LEU A 118 -11.78 -13.93 -2.35
N ALA A 119 -12.93 -13.40 -2.75
CA ALA A 119 -13.76 -12.57 -1.88
C ALA A 119 -14.33 -13.37 -0.70
N ASP A 120 -14.85 -14.58 -0.93
CA ASP A 120 -15.38 -15.46 0.11
C ASP A 120 -14.28 -15.85 1.11
N TRP A 121 -13.07 -16.13 0.59
CA TRP A 121 -11.89 -16.33 1.45
C TRP A 121 -11.57 -15.07 2.26
N ALA A 122 -11.56 -13.90 1.64
CA ALA A 122 -11.23 -12.64 2.32
C ALA A 122 -12.24 -12.31 3.43
N ASP A 123 -13.53 -12.55 3.21
CA ASP A 123 -14.57 -12.41 4.24
C ASP A 123 -14.33 -13.36 5.42
N ALA A 124 -14.01 -14.62 5.14
CA ALA A 124 -13.70 -15.61 6.18
C ALA A 124 -12.42 -15.29 6.95
N PHE A 125 -11.36 -14.85 6.25
CA PHE A 125 -10.08 -14.48 6.85
C PHE A 125 -10.17 -13.22 7.72
N ALA A 126 -11.06 -12.28 7.39
CA ALA A 126 -11.33 -11.06 8.14
C ALA A 126 -12.34 -11.24 9.29
N ALA A 127 -12.75 -12.45 9.61
CA ALA A 127 -13.75 -12.69 10.66
C ALA A 127 -13.30 -12.06 12.00
N GLY A 128 -14.08 -11.08 12.50
CA GLY A 128 -13.76 -10.34 13.71
C GLY A 128 -12.92 -9.06 13.49
N ALA A 129 -12.53 -8.73 12.26
CA ALA A 129 -11.90 -7.45 11.96
C ALA A 129 -12.85 -6.25 12.19
N PRO A 130 -12.33 -5.05 12.47
CA PRO A 130 -13.15 -3.85 12.59
C PRO A 130 -13.93 -3.56 11.29
N PRO A 131 -15.11 -2.92 11.38
CA PRO A 131 -15.86 -2.54 10.19
C PRO A 131 -15.11 -1.50 9.37
N VAL A 132 -15.23 -1.60 8.05
CA VAL A 132 -14.60 -0.66 7.12
C VAL A 132 -15.24 0.72 7.22
N ARG A 133 -14.40 1.75 7.26
CA ARG A 133 -14.82 3.14 7.38
C ARG A 133 -15.19 3.76 6.04
N VAL A 134 -16.02 4.80 6.10
CA VAL A 134 -16.34 5.69 4.96
C VAL A 134 -15.34 6.84 4.95
N PHE A 135 -14.87 7.21 3.77
CA PHE A 135 -13.94 8.31 3.56
C PHE A 135 -14.58 9.38 2.68
N GLY A 136 -14.36 10.64 3.04
CA GLY A 136 -14.65 11.78 2.20
C GLY A 136 -13.65 11.91 1.04
N PRO A 137 -13.98 12.72 0.03
CA PRO A 137 -13.07 13.00 -1.07
C PRO A 137 -11.83 13.74 -0.59
N SER A 138 -10.70 13.46 -1.20
CA SER A 138 -9.39 13.86 -0.70
C SER A 138 -8.52 14.46 -1.80
N TRP A 139 -7.55 15.27 -1.40
CA TRP A 139 -6.47 15.73 -2.25
C TRP A 139 -5.12 15.45 -1.57
N CYS A 140 -4.12 15.02 -2.37
CA CYS A 140 -2.78 14.68 -1.92
C CYS A 140 -1.73 15.51 -2.64
N SER A 141 -0.69 15.97 -1.96
CA SER A 141 0.34 16.81 -2.57
C SER A 141 1.38 16.05 -3.40
N TRP A 142 1.41 14.70 -3.39
CA TRP A 142 2.50 13.92 -3.98
C TRP A 142 2.70 14.20 -5.46
N TYR A 143 1.76 13.83 -6.32
CA TYR A 143 1.91 14.00 -7.78
C TYR A 143 1.80 15.46 -8.24
N ALA A 144 1.29 16.33 -7.36
CA ALA A 144 1.25 17.76 -7.62
C ALA A 144 2.64 18.40 -7.54
N TYR A 145 3.42 18.03 -6.51
CA TYR A 145 4.66 18.74 -6.18
C TYR A 145 5.85 17.84 -5.91
N TRP A 146 5.61 16.53 -5.79
CA TRP A 146 6.64 15.56 -5.40
C TRP A 146 7.32 16.00 -4.10
N GLY A 147 8.55 15.58 -3.86
CA GLY A 147 9.34 15.99 -2.71
C GLY A 147 9.72 17.50 -2.66
N LYS A 148 9.15 18.37 -3.50
CA LYS A 148 9.40 19.81 -3.53
C LYS A 148 8.26 20.65 -2.96
N VAL A 149 7.24 20.01 -2.40
CA VAL A 149 6.06 20.66 -1.84
C VAL A 149 6.44 21.72 -0.80
N THR A 150 5.74 22.85 -0.80
CA THR A 150 5.85 23.89 0.25
C THR A 150 4.48 24.13 0.89
N GLU A 151 4.46 24.72 2.08
CA GLU A 151 3.24 25.18 2.74
C GLU A 151 2.41 26.10 1.83
N ARG A 152 3.07 26.96 1.07
CA ARG A 152 2.45 27.90 0.13
C ARG A 152 1.72 27.18 -1.00
N ASP A 153 2.32 26.13 -1.54
CA ASP A 153 1.74 25.34 -2.65
C ASP A 153 0.45 24.69 -2.21
N VAL A 154 0.47 23.97 -1.09
CA VAL A 154 -0.72 23.32 -0.53
C VAL A 154 -1.84 24.33 -0.29
N MET A 155 -1.54 25.48 0.32
CA MET A 155 -2.53 26.51 0.59
C MET A 155 -3.01 27.23 -0.67
N THR A 156 -2.25 27.17 -1.76
CA THR A 156 -2.71 27.66 -3.07
C THR A 156 -3.81 26.76 -3.62
N ASP A 157 -3.62 25.43 -3.60
CA ASP A 157 -4.66 24.50 -4.03
C ASP A 157 -5.88 24.51 -3.12
N VAL A 158 -5.69 24.62 -1.79
CA VAL A 158 -6.81 24.75 -0.85
C VAL A 158 -7.73 25.93 -1.22
N ARG A 159 -7.18 27.07 -1.63
CA ARG A 159 -7.99 28.21 -2.11
C ARG A 159 -8.68 27.94 -3.44
N GLN A 160 -8.05 27.17 -4.31
CA GLN A 160 -8.59 26.84 -5.63
C GLN A 160 -9.72 25.81 -5.54
N PHE A 161 -9.76 24.94 -4.52
CA PHE A 161 -10.90 24.02 -4.34
C PHE A 161 -12.22 24.78 -4.29
N ASP A 162 -12.28 25.85 -3.50
CA ASP A 162 -13.50 26.66 -3.36
C ASP A 162 -13.81 27.45 -4.66
N GLN A 163 -12.78 27.93 -5.36
CA GLN A 163 -12.95 28.66 -6.62
C GLN A 163 -13.51 27.81 -7.75
N HIS A 164 -13.23 26.50 -7.71
CA HIS A 164 -13.62 25.54 -8.75
C HIS A 164 -14.73 24.57 -8.32
N ASP A 165 -15.39 24.82 -7.19
CA ASP A 165 -16.45 23.94 -6.65
C ASP A 165 -15.99 22.49 -6.50
N LEU A 166 -14.75 22.26 -6.03
CA LEU A 166 -14.21 20.93 -5.76
C LEU A 166 -14.49 20.54 -4.29
N SER A 167 -15.25 19.48 -4.09
CA SER A 167 -15.52 18.93 -2.77
C SER A 167 -14.31 18.16 -2.25
N VAL A 168 -13.54 18.77 -1.35
CA VAL A 168 -12.37 18.15 -0.71
C VAL A 168 -12.58 18.16 0.80
N ASP A 169 -12.66 16.99 1.42
CA ASP A 169 -12.81 16.80 2.87
C ASP A 169 -11.45 16.69 3.56
N LEU A 170 -10.47 16.07 2.90
CA LEU A 170 -9.14 15.83 3.43
C LEU A 170 -8.06 16.42 2.50
N VAL A 171 -7.14 17.19 3.07
CA VAL A 171 -5.89 17.62 2.42
C VAL A 171 -4.74 16.86 3.04
N LEU A 172 -4.08 16.00 2.25
CA LEU A 172 -2.96 15.17 2.66
C LEU A 172 -1.65 15.80 2.21
N LEU A 173 -0.85 16.26 3.19
CA LEU A 173 0.54 16.62 2.98
C LEU A 173 1.37 15.34 2.84
N ASP A 174 1.87 15.07 1.65
CA ASP A 174 2.71 13.91 1.35
C ASP A 174 4.20 14.19 1.64
N GLU A 175 5.08 13.30 1.20
CA GLU A 175 6.54 13.38 1.34
C GLU A 175 7.09 14.74 0.85
N GLY A 176 8.17 15.20 1.48
CA GLY A 176 8.91 16.39 1.09
C GLY A 176 8.86 17.56 2.08
N TYR A 177 8.14 17.44 3.20
CA TYR A 177 8.11 18.48 4.23
C TYR A 177 9.22 18.32 5.27
N GLN A 178 9.64 17.10 5.55
CA GLN A 178 10.58 16.71 6.60
C GLN A 178 12.05 17.03 6.20
N SER A 179 12.88 17.32 7.19
CA SER A 179 14.32 17.58 6.98
C SER A 179 15.09 16.32 6.56
N ALA A 180 14.68 15.16 7.08
CA ALA A 180 15.18 13.83 6.71
C ALA A 180 14.16 12.75 7.07
N ILE A 181 14.27 11.59 6.42
CA ILE A 181 13.52 10.39 6.80
C ILE A 181 13.96 9.97 8.21
N GLY A 182 13.02 9.89 9.15
CA GLY A 182 13.27 9.66 10.57
C GLY A 182 13.17 10.90 11.45
N ASP A 183 13.32 12.11 10.89
CA ASP A 183 13.25 13.38 11.63
C ASP A 183 11.90 14.10 11.39
N TRP A 184 10.81 13.43 11.72
CA TRP A 184 9.43 13.76 11.31
C TRP A 184 8.87 15.08 11.83
N LEU A 185 9.37 15.57 12.97
CA LEU A 185 8.90 16.82 13.60
C LEU A 185 9.72 18.03 13.19
N THR A 186 10.76 17.84 12.40
CA THR A 186 11.63 18.90 11.89
C THR A 186 11.37 19.12 10.41
N PRO A 187 10.66 20.17 10.01
CA PRO A 187 10.51 20.49 8.59
C PRO A 187 11.85 20.94 7.98
N ARG A 188 11.99 20.77 6.67
CA ARG A 188 13.13 21.34 5.94
C ARG A 188 13.01 22.88 5.92
N ASP A 189 14.14 23.57 5.75
CA ASP A 189 14.23 25.03 5.92
C ASP A 189 13.31 25.84 4.99
N ASP A 190 13.07 25.34 3.78
CA ASP A 190 12.27 26.01 2.74
C ASP A 190 10.80 25.57 2.71
N PHE A 191 10.37 24.61 3.56
CA PHE A 191 9.00 24.14 3.60
C PHE A 191 8.05 25.17 4.24
N GLY A 192 8.41 25.66 5.41
CA GLY A 192 7.55 26.48 6.27
C GLY A 192 7.20 25.77 7.59
N SER A 193 5.92 25.72 7.96
CA SER A 193 5.49 25.17 9.23
C SER A 193 4.37 24.14 9.06
N THR A 194 4.62 22.89 9.47
CA THR A 194 3.61 21.83 9.50
C THR A 194 2.46 22.15 10.47
N VAL A 195 2.77 22.81 11.61
CA VAL A 195 1.77 23.24 12.61
C VAL A 195 0.84 24.29 12.02
N ARG A 196 1.38 25.32 11.36
CA ARG A 196 0.58 26.37 10.72
C ARG A 196 -0.24 25.80 9.59
N LEU A 197 0.35 24.95 8.73
CA LEU A 197 -0.35 24.33 7.63
C LEU A 197 -1.56 23.52 8.11
N ALA A 198 -1.40 22.67 9.13
CA ALA A 198 -2.51 21.92 9.70
C ALA A 198 -3.64 22.84 10.21
N ALA A 199 -3.27 23.94 10.90
CA ALA A 199 -4.24 24.91 11.40
C ALA A 199 -4.99 25.62 10.25
N ASP A 200 -4.28 26.02 9.19
CA ASP A 200 -4.84 26.72 8.03
C ASP A 200 -5.77 25.80 7.21
N ILE A 201 -5.38 24.54 6.97
CA ILE A 201 -6.25 23.53 6.36
C ILE A 201 -7.54 23.37 7.17
N ARG A 202 -7.43 23.21 8.48
CA ARG A 202 -8.60 23.02 9.35
C ARG A 202 -9.49 24.29 9.41
N SER A 203 -8.88 25.46 9.36
CA SER A 203 -9.62 26.74 9.30
C SER A 203 -10.41 26.89 8.00
N SER A 204 -9.99 26.20 6.92
CA SER A 204 -10.76 26.12 5.66
C SER A 204 -11.93 25.11 5.72
N GLY A 205 -12.19 24.50 6.88
CA GLY A 205 -13.24 23.50 7.05
C GLY A 205 -12.87 22.08 6.63
N ARG A 206 -11.60 21.81 6.35
CA ARG A 206 -11.07 20.53 5.86
C ARG A 206 -10.26 19.81 6.93
N ARG A 207 -10.13 18.51 6.79
CA ARG A 207 -9.26 17.69 7.63
C ARG A 207 -7.82 17.79 7.12
N ALA A 208 -6.84 17.67 8.02
CA ALA A 208 -5.43 17.65 7.69
C ALA A 208 -4.87 16.23 7.82
N GLY A 209 -4.23 15.74 6.77
CA GLY A 209 -3.47 14.50 6.75
C GLY A 209 -1.98 14.76 6.56
N ILE A 210 -1.15 13.78 6.97
CA ILE A 210 0.30 13.86 6.82
C ILE A 210 0.88 12.49 6.49
N TRP A 211 1.91 12.49 5.64
CA TRP A 211 2.70 11.33 5.28
C TRP A 211 3.84 11.10 6.28
N VAL A 212 4.10 9.85 6.63
CA VAL A 212 5.22 9.41 7.48
C VAL A 212 5.68 8.03 7.02
N ALA A 213 7.00 7.78 6.98
CA ALA A 213 7.58 6.45 6.82
C ALA A 213 8.12 5.95 8.18
N PRO A 214 7.24 5.47 9.09
CA PRO A 214 7.53 5.39 10.52
C PRO A 214 8.62 4.37 10.88
N PHE A 215 8.91 3.41 10.00
CA PHE A 215 9.89 2.35 10.24
C PHE A 215 11.19 2.54 9.44
N LEU A 216 11.31 3.66 8.71
CA LEU A 216 12.53 4.05 8.02
C LEU A 216 13.27 5.17 8.75
N VAL A 217 14.60 5.09 8.71
CA VAL A 217 15.51 6.12 9.22
C VAL A 217 16.64 6.29 8.23
N ALA A 218 16.78 7.47 7.64
CA ALA A 218 17.90 7.76 6.75
C ALA A 218 19.23 7.74 7.51
N SER A 219 20.26 7.15 6.93
CA SER A 219 21.58 7.03 7.56
C SER A 219 22.21 8.37 7.95
N GLY A 220 21.84 9.47 7.27
CA GLY A 220 22.27 10.83 7.57
C GLY A 220 21.37 11.62 8.51
N SER A 221 20.26 11.07 8.99
CA SER A 221 19.30 11.75 9.88
C SER A 221 19.88 12.05 11.26
N GLU A 222 19.24 12.96 11.98
CA GLU A 222 19.57 13.22 13.38
C GLU A 222 19.25 12.02 14.26
N THR A 223 18.12 11.36 13.99
CA THR A 223 17.69 10.13 14.68
C THR A 223 18.76 9.03 14.57
N ALA A 224 19.28 8.73 13.37
CA ALA A 224 20.31 7.70 13.19
C ALA A 224 21.62 8.05 13.92
N ARG A 225 21.99 9.32 13.93
CA ARG A 225 23.24 9.78 14.59
C ARG A 225 23.16 9.75 16.12
N LYS A 226 21.99 10.10 16.68
CA LYS A 226 21.79 10.18 18.14
C LYS A 226 21.47 8.83 18.77
N HIS A 227 20.78 7.97 18.02
CA HIS A 227 20.21 6.74 18.54
C HIS A 227 20.49 5.55 17.61
N PRO A 228 21.78 5.24 17.32
CA PRO A 228 22.11 4.07 16.50
C PRO A 228 21.63 2.74 17.13
N GLU A 229 21.44 2.71 18.44
CA GLU A 229 20.90 1.56 19.19
C GLU A 229 19.41 1.30 18.93
N TRP A 230 18.69 2.24 18.31
CA TRP A 230 17.29 2.06 17.92
C TRP A 230 17.11 1.41 16.56
N LEU A 231 18.19 1.11 15.87
CA LEU A 231 18.17 0.57 14.51
C LEU A 231 18.43 -0.94 14.54
N VAL A 232 17.80 -1.67 13.63
CA VAL A 232 18.06 -3.11 13.44
C VAL A 232 19.49 -3.29 12.92
N PRO A 233 20.41 -3.91 13.68
CA PRO A 233 21.81 -3.96 13.33
C PRO A 233 22.08 -4.66 12.00
N GLY A 234 22.80 -4.01 11.10
CA GLY A 234 23.24 -4.58 9.81
C GLY A 234 22.13 -4.78 8.78
N ILE A 235 20.93 -4.26 9.03
CA ILE A 235 19.80 -4.35 8.10
C ILE A 235 19.58 -3.02 7.38
N SER A 236 19.49 -3.10 6.05
CA SER A 236 19.17 -1.99 5.17
C SER A 236 17.83 -2.22 4.48
N ALA A 237 16.99 -1.19 4.42
CA ALA A 237 15.79 -1.15 3.61
C ALA A 237 16.04 -0.60 2.19
N GLY A 238 17.29 -0.62 1.73
CA GLY A 238 17.74 -0.15 0.43
C GLY A 238 18.18 1.31 0.41
N THR A 239 18.35 1.85 -0.78
CA THR A 239 18.75 3.25 -0.99
C THR A 239 17.59 4.01 -1.60
N ASN A 240 17.18 5.10 -0.95
CA ASN A 240 16.20 6.04 -1.47
C ASN A 240 16.59 7.48 -1.04
N TRP A 241 16.07 8.50 -1.73
CA TRP A 241 16.40 9.92 -1.48
C TRP A 241 17.93 10.19 -1.41
N GLY A 242 18.72 9.42 -2.19
CA GLY A 242 20.18 9.55 -2.23
C GLY A 242 20.92 9.04 -0.98
N GLN A 243 20.24 8.36 -0.07
CA GLN A 243 20.80 7.82 1.17
C GLN A 243 20.36 6.38 1.42
N GLU A 244 21.18 5.64 2.16
CA GLU A 244 20.78 4.36 2.70
C GLU A 244 19.65 4.56 3.73
N GLN A 245 18.64 3.71 3.65
CA GLN A 245 17.52 3.68 4.58
C GLN A 245 17.71 2.52 5.57
N LEU A 246 17.76 2.84 6.83
CA LEU A 246 17.91 1.90 7.95
C LEU A 246 16.54 1.57 8.53
N VAL A 247 16.43 0.44 9.20
CA VAL A 247 15.19 -0.04 9.79
C VAL A 247 15.12 0.34 11.27
N LEU A 248 14.06 1.03 11.67
CA LEU A 248 13.79 1.31 13.08
C LEU A 248 13.36 0.02 13.81
N ASP A 249 14.04 -0.31 14.89
CA ASP A 249 13.67 -1.44 15.74
C ASP A 249 12.60 -1.04 16.76
N VAL A 250 11.34 -1.21 16.38
CA VAL A 250 10.19 -0.88 17.25
C VAL A 250 10.08 -1.81 18.47
N THR A 251 10.89 -2.86 18.57
CA THR A 251 10.98 -3.71 19.77
C THR A 251 11.93 -3.12 20.82
N HIS A 252 12.78 -2.17 20.42
CA HIS A 252 13.60 -1.41 21.37
C HIS A 252 12.73 -0.37 22.10
N PRO A 253 12.68 -0.35 23.45
CA PRO A 253 11.78 0.53 24.21
C PRO A 253 11.93 2.02 23.87
N GLY A 254 13.16 2.49 23.64
CA GLY A 254 13.43 3.88 23.24
C GLY A 254 12.86 4.22 21.87
N ALA A 255 13.00 3.33 20.88
CA ALA A 255 12.44 3.51 19.54
C ALA A 255 10.90 3.47 19.56
N ALA A 256 10.32 2.53 20.31
CA ALA A 256 8.87 2.45 20.51
C ALA A 256 8.30 3.74 21.11
N HIS A 257 8.92 4.25 22.16
CA HIS A 257 8.51 5.51 22.79
C HIS A 257 8.66 6.71 21.85
N HIS A 258 9.80 6.80 21.18
CA HIS A 258 10.05 7.88 20.20
C HIS A 258 8.97 7.95 19.12
N ILE A 259 8.62 6.82 18.49
CA ILE A 259 7.62 6.84 17.41
C ILE A 259 6.22 7.16 17.93
N GLN A 260 5.86 6.71 19.15
CA GLN A 260 4.61 7.09 19.80
C GLN A 260 4.56 8.59 20.10
N ASP A 261 5.67 9.18 20.58
CA ASP A 261 5.79 10.63 20.82
C ASP A 261 5.62 11.44 19.53
N VAL A 262 6.26 10.98 18.43
CA VAL A 262 6.11 11.63 17.11
C VAL A 262 4.63 11.69 16.70
N PHE A 263 3.92 10.56 16.74
CA PHE A 263 2.52 10.51 16.34
C PHE A 263 1.59 11.26 17.30
N THR A 264 1.88 11.22 18.59
CA THR A 264 1.15 12.02 19.59
C THR A 264 1.31 13.51 19.30
N GLU A 265 2.53 13.96 18.98
CA GLU A 265 2.78 15.37 18.64
C GLU A 265 2.10 15.76 17.33
N LEU A 266 2.15 14.94 16.27
CA LEU A 266 1.44 15.21 15.03
C LEU A 266 -0.08 15.29 15.23
N CYS A 267 -0.65 14.44 16.11
CA CYS A 267 -2.04 14.56 16.54
C CYS A 267 -2.32 15.91 17.23
N ARG A 268 -1.42 16.36 18.09
CA ARG A 268 -1.52 17.66 18.81
C ARG A 268 -1.44 18.84 17.83
N GLN A 269 -0.68 18.72 16.76
CA GLN A 269 -0.60 19.70 15.67
C GLN A 269 -1.89 19.79 14.85
N GLY A 270 -2.77 18.80 14.96
CA GLY A 270 -4.09 18.79 14.32
C GLY A 270 -4.24 17.85 13.13
N TYR A 271 -3.27 17.00 12.89
CA TYR A 271 -3.40 15.93 11.90
C TYR A 271 -4.25 14.77 12.43
N ASP A 272 -5.10 14.22 11.58
CA ASP A 272 -6.01 13.12 11.93
C ASP A 272 -6.09 12.00 10.88
N HIS A 273 -5.31 12.12 9.80
CA HIS A 273 -5.12 11.10 8.79
C HIS A 273 -3.61 10.92 8.54
N PHE A 274 -3.10 9.71 8.73
CA PHE A 274 -1.68 9.38 8.63
C PHE A 274 -1.47 8.41 7.49
N LYS A 275 -0.88 8.87 6.37
CA LYS A 275 -0.39 7.98 5.31
C LYS A 275 0.95 7.40 5.77
N LEU A 276 0.91 6.11 6.08
CA LEU A 276 2.04 5.35 6.60
C LEU A 276 2.70 4.62 5.44
N ASP A 277 3.83 5.14 4.99
CA ASP A 277 4.48 4.65 3.79
C ASP A 277 5.76 3.85 4.09
N PHE A 278 6.22 3.05 3.12
CA PHE A 278 7.39 2.19 3.26
C PHE A 278 7.35 1.29 4.51
N VAL A 279 6.14 0.99 5.01
CA VAL A 279 6.01 0.26 6.28
C VAL A 279 6.42 -1.22 6.17
N TYR A 280 6.65 -1.75 4.95
CA TYR A 280 7.30 -3.04 4.75
C TYR A 280 8.64 -3.13 5.53
N ALA A 281 9.32 -2.00 5.76
CA ALA A 281 10.58 -1.96 6.46
C ALA A 281 10.47 -2.56 7.87
N GLY A 282 9.36 -2.36 8.56
CA GLY A 282 9.10 -2.96 9.87
C GLY A 282 9.04 -4.49 9.84
N ALA A 283 8.76 -5.08 8.66
CA ALA A 283 8.65 -6.52 8.47
C ALA A 283 9.94 -7.18 7.89
N ILE A 284 11.00 -6.42 7.66
CA ILE A 284 12.29 -6.99 7.23
C ILE A 284 12.88 -7.76 8.41
N ASP A 285 13.25 -9.03 8.19
CA ASP A 285 13.89 -9.86 9.21
C ASP A 285 15.27 -9.33 9.59
N GLY A 286 15.61 -9.46 10.86
CA GLY A 286 16.91 -9.04 11.38
C GLY A 286 17.02 -9.22 12.89
N PRO A 287 18.22 -9.07 13.46
CA PRO A 287 18.42 -9.15 14.92
C PRO A 287 17.79 -7.92 15.59
N ARG A 288 16.74 -8.15 16.36
CA ARG A 288 16.01 -7.10 17.08
C ARG A 288 16.28 -7.17 18.59
N HIS A 289 15.87 -6.14 19.30
CA HIS A 289 15.95 -6.08 20.75
C HIS A 289 15.15 -7.24 21.41
N GLU A 290 13.95 -7.51 20.89
CA GLU A 290 13.17 -8.70 21.26
C GLU A 290 13.30 -9.80 20.20
N GLN A 291 13.19 -11.06 20.64
CA GLN A 291 13.25 -12.23 19.76
C GLN A 291 11.89 -12.46 19.08
N ILE A 292 11.57 -11.63 18.10
CA ILE A 292 10.39 -11.78 17.23
C ILE A 292 10.81 -11.67 15.78
N ASP A 293 10.05 -12.27 14.88
CA ASP A 293 10.26 -12.14 13.43
C ASP A 293 9.82 -10.79 12.89
N GLY A 294 10.09 -10.55 11.61
CA GLY A 294 9.75 -9.29 10.98
C GLY A 294 8.25 -9.00 10.95
N VAL A 295 7.40 -10.00 10.71
CA VAL A 295 5.93 -9.84 10.72
C VAL A 295 5.44 -9.45 12.10
N GLY A 296 5.93 -10.12 13.15
CA GLY A 296 5.60 -9.79 14.54
C GLY A 296 6.03 -8.37 14.91
N ALA A 297 7.24 -7.96 14.51
CA ALA A 297 7.74 -6.60 14.74
C ALA A 297 6.90 -5.54 14.01
N TYR A 298 6.58 -5.77 12.74
CA TYR A 298 5.68 -4.92 11.96
C TYR A 298 4.33 -4.72 12.66
N ARG A 299 3.69 -5.83 13.05
CA ARG A 299 2.38 -5.78 13.71
C ARG A 299 2.45 -5.11 15.09
N LEU A 300 3.54 -5.29 15.82
CA LEU A 300 3.81 -4.56 17.06
C LEU A 300 3.89 -3.05 16.78
N GLY A 301 4.71 -2.64 15.82
CA GLY A 301 4.85 -1.24 15.45
C GLY A 301 3.53 -0.59 15.05
N MET A 302 2.73 -1.26 14.22
CA MET A 302 1.41 -0.76 13.81
C MET A 302 0.43 -0.61 14.99
N ARG A 303 0.49 -1.51 15.99
CA ARG A 303 -0.30 -1.36 17.23
C ARG A 303 0.14 -0.15 18.05
N LEU A 304 1.45 0.07 18.19
CA LEU A 304 1.99 1.26 18.88
C LEU A 304 1.53 2.56 18.20
N LEU A 305 1.50 2.59 16.85
CA LEU A 305 0.97 3.74 16.11
C LEU A 305 -0.52 3.93 16.38
N ARG A 306 -1.32 2.84 16.36
CA ARG A 306 -2.75 2.91 16.66
C ARG A 306 -3.02 3.41 18.09
N GLU A 307 -2.23 2.97 19.06
CA GLU A 307 -2.33 3.45 20.45
C GLU A 307 -2.04 4.95 20.54
N ALA A 308 -0.98 5.43 19.87
CA ALA A 308 -0.59 6.83 19.87
C ALA A 308 -1.66 7.75 19.22
N VAL A 309 -2.23 7.34 18.10
CA VAL A 309 -3.23 8.16 17.38
C VAL A 309 -4.66 7.99 17.92
N GLY A 310 -4.92 6.91 18.64
CA GLY A 310 -6.24 6.56 19.16
C GLY A 310 -7.18 5.98 18.09
N PRO A 311 -8.41 5.57 18.48
CA PRO A 311 -9.30 4.78 17.63
C PRO A 311 -9.99 5.59 16.52
N ASN A 312 -10.03 6.92 16.60
CA ASN A 312 -10.83 7.76 15.70
C ASN A 312 -10.04 8.31 14.51
N ARG A 313 -8.73 8.37 14.60
CA ARG A 313 -7.86 8.85 13.52
C ARG A 313 -7.58 7.74 12.52
N ILE A 314 -7.19 8.12 11.32
CA ILE A 314 -7.02 7.21 10.20
C ILE A 314 -5.55 6.80 10.08
N LEU A 315 -5.31 5.50 10.00
CA LEU A 315 -4.06 4.90 9.55
C LEU A 315 -4.26 4.39 8.11
N HIS A 316 -3.51 4.95 7.18
CA HIS A 316 -3.55 4.63 5.77
C HIS A 316 -2.24 3.93 5.40
N GLY A 317 -2.28 2.60 5.18
CA GLY A 317 -1.10 1.82 4.82
C GLY A 317 -0.69 2.03 3.37
N CYS A 318 0.62 2.21 3.13
CA CYS A 318 1.24 2.29 1.82
C CYS A 318 2.63 1.61 1.88
N GLY A 319 3.09 0.99 0.79
CA GLY A 319 4.27 0.12 0.87
C GLY A 319 4.14 -0.89 2.01
N ALA A 320 2.96 -1.44 2.22
CA ALA A 320 2.60 -2.19 3.41
C ALA A 320 2.41 -3.68 3.09
N PRO A 321 2.91 -4.60 3.94
CA PRO A 321 2.57 -6.02 3.85
C PRO A 321 1.05 -6.20 3.87
N ILE A 322 0.49 -6.88 2.87
CA ILE A 322 -0.97 -6.94 2.70
C ILE A 322 -1.63 -7.75 3.83
N LEU A 323 -1.34 -9.04 3.94
CA LEU A 323 -1.99 -9.88 4.96
C LEU A 323 -1.69 -9.42 6.40
N PRO A 324 -0.43 -9.09 6.76
CA PRO A 324 -0.12 -8.64 8.11
C PRO A 324 -0.81 -7.33 8.53
N SER A 325 -1.31 -6.55 7.59
CA SER A 325 -1.99 -5.27 7.88
C SER A 325 -3.46 -5.43 8.27
N LEU A 326 -4.04 -6.62 8.11
CA LEU A 326 -5.44 -6.86 8.46
C LEU A 326 -5.73 -6.50 9.93
N GLY A 327 -6.73 -5.65 10.12
CA GLY A 327 -7.16 -5.13 11.42
C GLY A 327 -6.29 -4.01 12.01
N LEU A 328 -5.24 -3.56 11.29
CA LEU A 328 -4.30 -2.54 11.78
C LEU A 328 -4.42 -1.20 11.06
N VAL A 329 -4.97 -1.19 9.84
CA VAL A 329 -5.16 0.01 9.02
C VAL A 329 -6.63 0.21 8.67
N ASP A 330 -7.01 1.45 8.39
CA ASP A 330 -8.38 1.83 8.00
C ASP A 330 -8.56 1.86 6.48
N CYS A 331 -7.49 2.17 5.75
CA CYS A 331 -7.40 2.11 4.29
C CYS A 331 -6.00 1.69 3.85
N MET A 332 -5.87 1.21 2.61
CA MET A 332 -4.65 0.59 2.11
C MET A 332 -4.42 0.91 0.64
N ARG A 333 -3.23 1.42 0.31
CA ARG A 333 -2.69 1.40 -1.05
C ARG A 333 -2.50 -0.05 -1.48
N ILE A 334 -3.11 -0.42 -2.58
CA ILE A 334 -3.16 -1.80 -3.06
C ILE A 334 -2.41 -2.04 -4.36
N SER A 335 -1.67 -1.04 -4.84
CA SER A 335 -0.95 -1.08 -6.11
C SER A 335 0.39 -0.35 -6.04
N PRO A 336 1.31 -0.55 -7.00
CA PRO A 336 2.39 0.39 -7.26
C PRO A 336 1.87 1.81 -7.44
N ASP A 337 2.76 2.78 -7.24
CA ASP A 337 2.42 4.17 -7.53
C ASP A 337 2.10 4.36 -9.02
N THR A 338 1.14 5.23 -9.30
CA THR A 338 0.92 5.71 -10.65
C THR A 338 2.03 6.69 -11.07
N ASP A 339 2.00 7.11 -12.32
CA ASP A 339 2.93 8.10 -12.88
C ASP A 339 2.22 8.80 -14.06
N PRO A 340 2.63 9.99 -14.47
CA PRO A 340 2.22 10.55 -15.76
C PRO A 340 2.50 9.65 -16.97
N LEU A 341 3.41 8.69 -16.84
CA LEU A 341 3.71 7.68 -17.87
C LEU A 341 2.85 6.42 -17.71
N VAL A 342 2.50 5.81 -18.83
CA VAL A 342 1.79 4.52 -18.83
C VAL A 342 2.69 3.39 -18.31
N ASP A 343 3.89 3.32 -18.84
CA ASP A 343 4.90 2.31 -18.45
C ASP A 343 6.12 2.98 -17.83
N PRO A 344 6.69 2.40 -16.78
CA PRO A 344 7.95 2.85 -16.26
C PRO A 344 9.08 2.64 -17.30
N PRO A 345 10.07 3.55 -17.37
CA PRO A 345 11.18 3.41 -18.34
C PRO A 345 11.96 2.09 -18.21
N SER A 346 11.95 1.47 -17.04
CA SER A 346 12.58 0.16 -16.79
C SER A 346 11.78 -1.02 -17.37
N GLY A 347 10.50 -0.86 -17.69
CA GLY A 347 9.57 -1.95 -18.01
C GLY A 347 9.14 -2.80 -16.80
N ASP A 348 9.61 -2.50 -15.60
CA ASP A 348 9.24 -3.20 -14.36
C ASP A 348 7.94 -2.60 -13.80
N ILE A 349 6.84 -3.32 -13.93
CA ILE A 349 5.50 -2.85 -13.52
C ILE A 349 5.31 -2.68 -12.00
N SER A 350 6.30 -3.04 -11.19
CA SER A 350 6.33 -2.69 -9.76
C SER A 350 6.85 -1.28 -9.51
N GLN A 351 7.45 -0.65 -10.53
CA GLN A 351 7.86 0.75 -10.52
C GLN A 351 6.67 1.66 -10.84
N PRO A 352 6.74 2.96 -10.48
CA PRO A 352 5.68 3.92 -10.78
C PRO A 352 5.28 3.92 -12.25
N GLY A 353 3.97 3.76 -12.52
CA GLY A 353 3.39 3.73 -13.86
C GLY A 353 1.94 3.26 -13.84
N GLN A 354 1.12 3.79 -14.76
CA GLN A 354 -0.32 3.52 -14.79
C GLN A 354 -0.64 2.04 -15.02
N ARG A 355 0.14 1.32 -15.86
CA ARG A 355 -0.14 -0.10 -16.17
C ARG A 355 -0.04 -0.98 -14.93
N GLY A 356 1.06 -0.87 -14.17
CA GLY A 356 1.28 -1.63 -12.93
C GLY A 356 0.24 -1.29 -11.86
N ALA A 357 -0.05 0.01 -11.70
CA ALA A 357 -1.06 0.49 -10.76
C ALA A 357 -2.45 -0.07 -11.09
N ARG A 358 -2.89 -0.02 -12.35
CA ARG A 358 -4.18 -0.55 -12.79
C ARG A 358 -4.29 -2.06 -12.60
N SER A 359 -3.34 -2.82 -13.14
CA SER A 359 -3.42 -4.29 -13.11
C SER A 359 -3.43 -4.83 -11.68
N THR A 360 -2.57 -4.29 -10.81
CA THR A 360 -2.46 -4.76 -9.42
C THR A 360 -3.66 -4.32 -8.57
N SER A 361 -4.19 -3.09 -8.77
CA SER A 361 -5.38 -2.66 -8.03
C SER A 361 -6.63 -3.45 -8.42
N VAL A 362 -6.83 -3.75 -9.71
CA VAL A 362 -7.94 -4.62 -10.17
C VAL A 362 -7.83 -6.01 -9.54
N ALA A 363 -6.64 -6.59 -9.52
CA ALA A 363 -6.41 -7.90 -8.91
C ALA A 363 -6.73 -7.94 -7.40
N ARG A 364 -6.68 -6.79 -6.72
CA ARG A 364 -6.96 -6.67 -5.28
C ARG A 364 -8.31 -6.00 -4.95
N GLU A 365 -9.17 -5.77 -5.94
CA GLU A 365 -10.51 -5.19 -5.71
C GLU A 365 -11.33 -6.01 -4.71
N PHE A 366 -11.11 -7.32 -4.63
CA PHE A 366 -11.82 -8.22 -3.70
C PHE A 366 -11.57 -7.88 -2.22
N LEU A 367 -10.53 -7.10 -1.87
CA LEU A 367 -10.26 -6.69 -0.50
C LEU A 367 -11.11 -5.48 -0.05
N HIS A 368 -11.63 -4.69 -1.02
CA HIS A 368 -12.39 -3.50 -0.71
C HIS A 368 -13.69 -3.80 0.05
N GLY A 369 -13.91 -3.06 1.12
CA GLY A 369 -15.13 -3.19 1.93
C GLY A 369 -15.16 -4.44 2.82
N ARG A 370 -14.12 -5.31 2.72
CA ARG A 370 -13.93 -6.51 3.54
C ARG A 370 -12.86 -6.32 4.60
N TRP A 371 -11.69 -5.85 4.19
CA TRP A 371 -10.55 -5.62 5.09
C TRP A 371 -10.37 -4.16 5.45
N TRP A 372 -10.54 -3.28 4.46
CA TRP A 372 -10.33 -1.84 4.52
C TRP A 372 -10.99 -1.14 3.33
N ALA A 373 -10.86 0.19 3.26
CA ALA A 373 -11.09 0.90 2.02
C ALA A 373 -9.82 0.83 1.16
N ASN A 374 -9.93 0.30 -0.06
CA ASN A 374 -8.81 0.27 -0.99
C ASN A 374 -8.41 1.70 -1.39
N ASP A 375 -7.12 1.93 -1.57
CA ASP A 375 -6.55 3.06 -2.26
C ASP A 375 -5.88 2.56 -3.55
N SER A 376 -6.50 2.85 -4.70
CA SER A 376 -5.99 2.53 -6.03
C SER A 376 -5.09 3.63 -6.58
N ASP A 377 -4.62 4.52 -5.74
CA ASP A 377 -3.87 5.74 -6.01
C ASP A 377 -4.71 6.95 -6.43
N CYS A 378 -4.05 8.06 -6.67
CA CYS A 378 -4.67 9.34 -6.96
C CYS A 378 -5.11 9.48 -8.41
N LEU A 379 -6.19 10.21 -8.63
CA LEU A 379 -6.48 10.77 -9.93
C LEU A 379 -5.42 11.82 -10.28
N ILE A 380 -4.78 11.65 -11.44
CA ILE A 380 -3.92 12.63 -12.10
C ILE A 380 -4.41 12.80 -13.52
N VAL A 381 -4.82 14.01 -13.91
CA VAL A 381 -5.48 14.27 -15.19
C VAL A 381 -5.06 15.58 -15.85
N ARG A 382 -3.98 16.18 -15.40
CA ARG A 382 -3.38 17.34 -16.09
C ARG A 382 -2.94 16.98 -17.51
N PRO A 383 -2.77 17.96 -18.42
CA PRO A 383 -2.60 17.72 -19.87
C PRO A 383 -1.37 16.89 -20.26
N ASP A 384 -0.33 16.84 -19.44
CA ASP A 384 0.91 16.10 -19.68
C ASP A 384 0.84 14.62 -19.27
N VAL A 385 -0.24 14.18 -18.63
CA VAL A 385 -0.44 12.77 -18.24
C VAL A 385 -0.83 11.95 -19.47
N GLN A 386 -0.05 10.90 -19.75
CA GLN A 386 -0.34 9.95 -20.82
C GLN A 386 -1.62 9.17 -20.51
N GLU A 387 -2.42 8.86 -21.54
CA GLU A 387 -3.69 8.10 -21.40
C GLU A 387 -4.56 8.54 -20.22
N ARG A 388 -4.56 9.85 -19.91
CA ARG A 388 -5.27 10.42 -18.74
C ARG A 388 -6.77 10.07 -18.68
N GLU A 389 -7.40 9.85 -19.85
CA GLU A 389 -8.81 9.43 -19.94
C GLU A 389 -8.99 8.01 -19.42
N LEU A 390 -8.10 7.09 -19.80
CA LEU A 390 -8.11 5.71 -19.36
C LEU A 390 -7.79 5.59 -17.87
N TRP A 391 -6.84 6.42 -17.39
CA TRP A 391 -6.54 6.51 -15.96
C TRP A 391 -7.74 7.04 -15.16
N ALA A 392 -8.37 8.13 -15.61
CA ALA A 392 -9.57 8.69 -14.98
C ALA A 392 -10.73 7.67 -14.94
N GLN A 393 -10.93 6.92 -16.02
CA GLN A 393 -11.92 5.85 -16.06
C GLN A 393 -11.62 4.77 -15.03
N HIS A 394 -10.38 4.32 -14.94
CA HIS A 394 -9.95 3.32 -13.95
C HIS A 394 -10.27 3.76 -12.52
N ILE A 395 -9.81 4.97 -12.13
CA ILE A 395 -10.02 5.49 -10.78
C ILE A 395 -11.51 5.74 -10.49
N SER A 396 -12.29 6.22 -11.45
CA SER A 396 -13.72 6.50 -11.24
C SER A 396 -14.58 5.23 -11.17
N GLN A 397 -14.21 4.17 -11.88
CA GLN A 397 -14.94 2.90 -11.90
C GLN A 397 -14.49 1.92 -10.81
N GLY A 398 -13.25 2.06 -10.29
CA GLY A 398 -12.73 1.21 -9.22
C GLY A 398 -13.38 1.51 -7.86
N PRO A 399 -13.37 0.55 -6.95
CA PRO A 399 -13.77 0.78 -5.57
C PRO A 399 -12.67 1.52 -4.79
N GLY A 400 -13.04 2.23 -3.74
CA GLY A 400 -12.06 2.75 -2.78
C GLY A 400 -12.06 4.25 -2.58
N LEU A 401 -10.92 4.77 -2.15
CA LEU A 401 -10.73 6.19 -1.87
C LEU A 401 -10.92 7.03 -3.13
N ARG A 402 -11.42 8.24 -2.93
CA ARG A 402 -11.58 9.26 -3.98
C ARG A 402 -10.59 10.37 -3.71
N MET A 403 -9.41 10.27 -4.31
CA MET A 403 -8.29 11.18 -4.06
C MET A 403 -7.73 11.70 -5.38
N SER A 404 -7.51 13.00 -5.48
CA SER A 404 -6.82 13.63 -6.61
C SER A 404 -5.45 14.15 -6.16
N SER A 405 -4.53 14.31 -7.11
CA SER A 405 -3.19 14.81 -6.80
C SER A 405 -2.60 15.64 -7.94
N ASP A 406 -3.42 16.48 -8.55
CA ASP A 406 -2.94 17.48 -9.50
C ASP A 406 -2.87 18.86 -8.82
N PRO A 407 -1.94 19.75 -9.23
CA PRO A 407 -2.05 21.16 -8.96
C PRO A 407 -3.30 21.69 -9.66
N ILE A 408 -4.24 22.24 -8.92
CA ILE A 408 -5.56 22.61 -9.48
C ILE A 408 -5.42 23.64 -10.59
N GLY A 409 -4.45 24.55 -10.46
CA GLY A 409 -4.18 25.59 -11.48
C GLY A 409 -3.60 25.08 -12.80
N GLU A 410 -3.14 23.82 -12.86
CA GLU A 410 -2.62 23.19 -14.08
C GLU A 410 -3.68 22.35 -14.83
N LEU A 411 -4.86 22.18 -14.25
CA LEU A 411 -5.95 21.45 -14.87
C LEU A 411 -6.62 22.26 -15.98
N ASP A 412 -6.76 21.66 -17.14
CA ASP A 412 -7.65 22.17 -18.18
C ASP A 412 -9.13 21.93 -17.80
N ARG A 413 -10.07 22.44 -18.62
CA ARG A 413 -11.50 22.29 -18.35
C ARG A 413 -11.90 20.81 -18.17
N TRP A 414 -11.39 19.93 -19.02
CA TRP A 414 -11.68 18.50 -18.97
C TRP A 414 -11.18 17.89 -17.65
N GLY A 415 -9.95 18.21 -17.25
CA GLY A 415 -9.36 17.75 -15.99
C GLY A 415 -10.16 18.22 -14.77
N LEU A 416 -10.57 19.50 -14.73
CA LEU A 416 -11.42 20.03 -13.66
C LEU A 416 -12.77 19.31 -13.58
N ASP A 417 -13.41 19.02 -14.73
CA ASP A 417 -14.69 18.31 -14.77
C ASP A 417 -14.53 16.86 -14.26
N ARG A 418 -13.46 16.15 -14.66
CA ARG A 418 -13.16 14.78 -14.18
C ARG A 418 -12.86 14.78 -12.68
N THR A 419 -12.06 15.73 -12.19
CA THR A 419 -11.77 15.87 -10.76
C THR A 419 -13.04 16.12 -9.96
N ARG A 420 -13.92 16.99 -10.39
CA ARG A 420 -15.21 17.27 -9.74
C ARG A 420 -16.11 16.03 -9.68
N GLU A 421 -16.18 15.28 -10.77
CA GLU A 421 -16.98 14.04 -10.83
C GLU A 421 -16.43 12.95 -9.89
N LEU A 422 -15.11 12.88 -9.72
CA LEU A 422 -14.48 11.91 -8.83
C LEU A 422 -14.68 12.26 -7.37
N LEU A 423 -14.53 13.53 -7.00
CA LEU A 423 -14.48 13.98 -5.61
C LEU A 423 -15.86 13.91 -4.93
N VAL A 424 -16.31 12.68 -4.74
CA VAL A 424 -17.54 12.31 -4.01
C VAL A 424 -17.19 11.31 -2.91
N PRO A 425 -18.00 11.18 -1.84
CA PRO A 425 -17.72 10.21 -0.78
C PRO A 425 -17.59 8.78 -1.33
N SER A 426 -16.60 8.03 -0.83
CA SER A 426 -16.39 6.63 -1.19
C SER A 426 -17.48 5.72 -0.63
N SER A 427 -17.79 4.62 -1.34
CA SER A 427 -18.66 3.58 -0.80
C SER A 427 -17.83 2.64 0.09
N PRO A 428 -18.29 2.30 1.30
CA PRO A 428 -17.63 1.32 2.16
C PRO A 428 -18.02 -0.12 1.81
N ARG A 429 -18.93 -0.33 0.84
CA ARG A 429 -19.46 -1.64 0.49
C ARG A 429 -18.53 -2.36 -0.48
N PRO A 430 -18.47 -3.71 -0.40
CA PRO A 430 -17.84 -4.50 -1.44
C PRO A 430 -18.35 -4.13 -2.83
N HIS A 431 -17.44 -4.08 -3.79
CA HIS A 431 -17.75 -3.76 -5.18
C HIS A 431 -18.06 -5.05 -5.94
N PRO A 432 -18.96 -5.03 -6.95
CA PRO A 432 -19.13 -6.17 -7.86
C PRO A 432 -17.78 -6.51 -8.52
N LEU A 433 -17.39 -7.77 -8.43
CA LEU A 433 -16.10 -8.24 -8.93
C LEU A 433 -16.18 -8.50 -10.44
N LYS A 434 -15.19 -8.03 -11.18
CA LYS A 434 -15.04 -8.32 -12.59
C LYS A 434 -14.54 -9.75 -12.78
N ASP A 435 -14.89 -10.36 -13.92
CA ASP A 435 -14.28 -11.61 -14.32
C ASP A 435 -12.83 -11.36 -14.74
N PRO A 436 -11.86 -12.22 -14.38
CA PRO A 436 -10.47 -12.07 -14.84
C PRO A 436 -10.29 -12.05 -16.35
N ASP A 437 -11.22 -12.68 -17.09
CA ASP A 437 -11.20 -12.77 -18.56
C ASP A 437 -12.04 -11.68 -19.25
N ALA A 438 -12.66 -10.73 -18.51
CA ALA A 438 -13.56 -9.71 -19.04
C ALA A 438 -12.85 -8.43 -19.54
#